data_b00f7a71189e86dc52ccbed60fc433d0
#
_entry.id   b00f7a71189e86dc52ccbed60fc433d0
#
_cell.length_a   1.000
_cell.length_b   1.000
_cell.length_c   1.000
_cell.angle_alpha   90.00
_cell.angle_beta   90.00
_cell.angle_gamma   90.00
#
_symmetry.space_group_name_H-M   'P 1'
#
loop_
_entity.id
_entity.type
_entity.pdbx_description
1 polymer ?
#
loop_
_entity_poly.entity_id
_entity_poly.type
_entity_poly.pdbx_seq_one_letter_code
_entity_poly.pdbx_strand_id
1 'polypeptide(L)'
;MQITENILTLLQKCYYPFETIKIQNEKVLKHFPTVEDVLDWLRGEDVYITALPFRDAEEGPELYYYYSVIDLNDFNDEDDILCSETHLGVSEVDYTTYQEAITSGIESYLKFKSKDIRQNRETLLVDIMEKDQKLGLYD
;
A
#
# COMPACT_ATOMS: atom_id res chain seq x y z
N MET A 1 -11.38 -10.10 9.72
CA MET A 1 -11.55 -8.63 9.85
C MET A 1 -11.95 -8.06 8.49
N GLN A 2 -13.00 -7.29 8.46
CA GLN A 2 -13.46 -6.67 7.23
C GLN A 2 -12.55 -5.50 6.83
N ILE A 3 -12.40 -5.25 5.52
CA ILE A 3 -11.66 -4.10 5.04
C ILE A 3 -12.41 -2.81 5.34
N THR A 4 -11.66 -1.75 5.66
CA THR A 4 -12.23 -0.42 5.89
C THR A 4 -12.55 0.27 4.56
N GLU A 5 -13.37 1.32 4.60
CA GLU A 5 -13.66 2.12 3.40
C GLU A 5 -12.39 2.75 2.81
N ASN A 6 -11.46 3.17 3.67
CA ASN A 6 -10.19 3.72 3.22
C ASN A 6 -9.35 2.69 2.46
N ILE A 7 -9.26 1.47 2.98
CA ILE A 7 -8.56 0.38 2.31
C ILE A 7 -9.25 0.03 0.99
N LEU A 8 -10.58 -0.06 0.97
CA LEU A 8 -11.34 -0.30 -0.25
C LEU A 8 -11.01 0.72 -1.33
N THR A 9 -11.08 2.01 -1.00
CA THR A 9 -10.79 3.09 -1.93
C THR A 9 -9.36 3.04 -2.45
N LEU A 10 -8.39 2.75 -1.57
CA LEU A 10 -6.99 2.64 -1.95
C LEU A 10 -6.71 1.43 -2.84
N LEU A 11 -7.35 0.29 -2.57
CA LEU A 11 -7.25 -0.90 -3.43
C LEU A 11 -7.81 -0.65 -4.82
N GLN A 12 -8.92 0.09 -4.93
CA GLN A 12 -9.47 0.51 -6.20
C GLN A 12 -8.47 1.32 -7.02
N LYS A 13 -7.82 2.30 -6.38
CA LYS A 13 -6.82 3.15 -7.03
C LYS A 13 -5.56 2.39 -7.44
N CYS A 14 -5.12 1.46 -6.60
CA CYS A 14 -3.88 0.72 -6.83
C CYS A 14 -4.01 -0.36 -7.90
N TYR A 15 -5.12 -1.08 -7.93
CA TYR A 15 -5.27 -2.28 -8.76
C TYR A 15 -6.26 -2.15 -9.90
N TYR A 16 -7.20 -1.21 -9.82
CA TYR A 16 -8.22 -1.03 -10.84
C TYR A 16 -8.41 0.45 -11.21
N PRO A 17 -7.32 1.19 -11.51
CA PRO A 17 -7.40 2.65 -11.67
C PRO A 17 -8.17 3.11 -12.91
N PHE A 18 -8.34 2.23 -13.90
CA PHE A 18 -9.00 2.55 -15.17
C PHE A 18 -10.44 2.06 -15.26
N GLU A 19 -10.93 1.40 -14.23
CA GLU A 19 -12.28 0.84 -14.23
C GLU A 19 -13.30 1.79 -13.61
N THR A 20 -14.57 1.61 -13.94
CA THR A 20 -15.66 2.36 -13.29
C THR A 20 -15.76 2.00 -11.80
N ILE A 21 -16.32 2.89 -10.99
CA ILE A 21 -16.46 2.66 -9.55
C ILE A 21 -17.20 1.36 -9.25
N LYS A 22 -18.26 1.07 -10.00
CA LYS A 22 -19.04 -0.17 -9.83
C LYS A 22 -18.18 -1.42 -10.03
N ILE A 23 -17.41 -1.45 -11.13
CA ILE A 23 -16.53 -2.57 -11.44
C ILE A 23 -15.38 -2.66 -10.44
N GLN A 24 -14.81 -1.53 -10.04
CA GLN A 24 -13.78 -1.49 -9.00
C GLN A 24 -14.27 -2.12 -7.70
N ASN A 25 -15.47 -1.75 -7.23
CA ASN A 25 -16.05 -2.32 -6.02
C ASN A 25 -16.23 -3.83 -6.13
N GLU A 26 -16.79 -4.29 -7.23
CA GLU A 26 -17.03 -5.73 -7.46
C GLU A 26 -15.71 -6.52 -7.44
N LYS A 27 -14.69 -6.04 -8.12
CA LYS A 27 -13.38 -6.71 -8.19
C LYS A 27 -12.63 -6.69 -6.86
N VAL A 28 -12.64 -5.57 -6.14
CA VAL A 28 -11.99 -5.47 -4.84
C VAL A 28 -12.64 -6.41 -3.84
N LEU A 29 -13.97 -6.40 -3.74
CA LEU A 29 -14.66 -7.27 -2.80
C LEU A 29 -14.52 -8.77 -3.14
N LYS A 30 -14.33 -9.09 -4.42
CA LYS A 30 -14.07 -10.45 -4.86
C LYS A 30 -12.68 -10.95 -4.49
N HIS A 31 -11.66 -10.10 -4.68
CA HIS A 31 -10.26 -10.48 -4.47
C HIS A 31 -9.76 -10.19 -3.06
N PHE A 32 -10.36 -9.23 -2.38
CA PHE A 32 -9.92 -8.76 -1.05
C PHE A 32 -11.11 -8.66 -0.07
N PRO A 33 -11.80 -9.77 0.21
CA PRO A 33 -12.96 -9.71 1.11
C PRO A 33 -12.60 -9.38 2.56
N THR A 34 -11.37 -9.67 2.99
CA THR A 34 -10.90 -9.40 4.35
C THR A 34 -9.53 -8.75 4.37
N VAL A 35 -9.15 -8.21 5.53
CA VAL A 35 -7.81 -7.65 5.75
C VAL A 35 -6.73 -8.72 5.56
N GLU A 36 -6.99 -9.93 6.00
CA GLU A 36 -6.07 -11.07 5.85
C GLU A 36 -5.81 -11.38 4.37
N ASP A 37 -6.82 -11.25 3.52
CA ASP A 37 -6.68 -11.43 2.07
C ASP A 37 -5.79 -10.34 1.46
N VAL A 38 -5.91 -9.10 1.94
CA VAL A 38 -5.02 -8.00 1.52
C VAL A 38 -3.58 -8.30 1.91
N LEU A 39 -3.35 -8.75 3.15
CA LEU A 39 -2.02 -9.10 3.63
C LEU A 39 -1.41 -10.26 2.84
N ASP A 40 -2.19 -11.27 2.52
CA ASP A 40 -1.75 -12.41 1.70
C ASP A 40 -1.38 -11.99 0.29
N TRP A 41 -2.17 -11.11 -0.31
CA TRP A 41 -1.89 -10.54 -1.63
C TRP A 41 -0.57 -9.75 -1.63
N LEU A 42 -0.38 -8.90 -0.63
CA LEU A 42 0.85 -8.10 -0.52
C LEU A 42 2.08 -8.98 -0.30
N ARG A 43 1.98 -10.06 0.48
CA ARG A 43 3.06 -11.02 0.63
C ARG A 43 3.44 -11.68 -0.69
N GLY A 44 2.46 -11.96 -1.54
CA GLY A 44 2.70 -12.43 -2.91
C GLY A 44 3.45 -11.42 -3.78
N GLU A 45 3.38 -10.15 -3.46
CA GLU A 45 4.14 -9.07 -4.09
C GLU A 45 5.44 -8.72 -3.35
N ASP A 46 5.88 -9.55 -2.41
CA ASP A 46 7.06 -9.35 -1.56
C ASP A 46 6.96 -8.13 -0.62
N VAL A 47 5.74 -7.81 -0.20
CA VAL A 47 5.46 -6.75 0.78
C VAL A 47 4.93 -7.37 2.06
N TYR A 48 5.58 -7.07 3.18
CA TYR A 48 5.25 -7.61 4.50
C TYR A 48 4.85 -6.49 5.43
N ILE A 49 3.62 -6.51 5.89
CA ILE A 49 3.10 -5.58 6.88
C ILE A 49 2.81 -6.34 8.15
N THR A 50 3.43 -5.92 9.25
CA THR A 50 3.28 -6.55 10.55
C THR A 50 2.93 -5.52 11.61
N ALA A 51 2.23 -5.94 12.64
CA ALA A 51 1.98 -5.14 13.82
C ALA A 51 2.57 -5.86 15.03
N LEU A 52 3.35 -5.13 15.83
CA LEU A 52 4.09 -5.67 16.94
C LEU A 52 3.69 -4.97 18.24
N PRO A 53 3.54 -5.74 19.33
CA PRO A 53 3.25 -5.15 20.62
C PRO A 53 4.51 -4.59 21.27
N PHE A 54 4.33 -3.57 22.10
CA PHE A 54 5.39 -3.08 22.97
C PHE A 54 4.82 -2.43 24.22
N ARG A 55 5.67 -2.31 25.23
CA ARG A 55 5.38 -1.58 26.47
C ARG A 55 6.49 -0.59 26.73
N ASP A 56 6.10 0.63 27.08
CA ASP A 56 7.04 1.60 27.59
C ASP A 56 7.09 1.48 29.13
N ALA A 57 8.24 1.08 29.67
CA ALA A 57 8.43 0.88 31.10
C ALA A 57 8.25 2.18 31.92
N GLU A 58 8.45 3.34 31.31
CA GLU A 58 8.27 4.64 31.97
C GLU A 58 6.80 5.07 31.99
N GLU A 59 5.97 4.62 31.06
CA GLU A 59 4.56 4.99 30.95
C GLU A 59 3.61 4.02 31.64
N GLY A 60 4.09 2.87 32.14
CA GLY A 60 3.30 1.90 32.88
C GLY A 60 3.06 0.58 32.14
N PRO A 61 2.11 -0.25 32.62
CA PRO A 61 1.89 -1.60 32.10
C PRO A 61 1.06 -1.68 30.82
N GLU A 62 0.61 -0.57 30.27
CA GLU A 62 -0.24 -0.55 29.09
C GLU A 62 0.48 -1.09 27.85
N LEU A 63 -0.25 -1.88 27.05
CA LEU A 63 0.25 -2.47 25.83
C LEU A 63 -0.12 -1.60 24.65
N TYR A 64 0.87 -1.25 23.84
CA TYR A 64 0.71 -0.52 22.60
C TYR A 64 1.17 -1.36 21.41
N TYR A 65 0.78 -0.97 20.23
CA TYR A 65 1.18 -1.62 18.99
C TYR A 65 1.76 -0.60 18.02
N TYR A 66 2.71 -1.05 17.22
CA TYR A 66 3.21 -0.28 16.06
C TYR A 66 3.23 -1.19 14.84
N TYR A 67 3.15 -0.61 13.65
CA TYR A 67 3.29 -1.39 12.44
C TYR A 67 4.67 -1.21 11.81
N SER A 68 5.07 -2.22 11.04
CA SER A 68 6.26 -2.19 10.22
C SER A 68 5.90 -2.60 8.80
N VAL A 69 6.42 -1.90 7.81
CA VAL A 69 6.26 -2.22 6.40
C VAL A 69 7.62 -2.55 5.81
N ILE A 70 7.73 -3.75 5.25
CA ILE A 70 8.94 -4.21 4.57
C ILE A 70 8.58 -4.52 3.13
N ASP A 71 9.21 -3.80 2.20
CA ASP A 71 9.05 -4.04 0.76
C ASP A 71 10.37 -4.59 0.21
N LEU A 72 10.39 -5.87 -0.13
CA LEU A 72 11.59 -6.54 -0.63
C LEU A 72 11.92 -6.12 -2.07
N ASN A 73 11.02 -5.43 -2.76
CA ASN A 73 11.27 -4.88 -4.09
C ASN A 73 12.11 -3.60 -4.04
N ASP A 74 12.14 -2.93 -2.88
CA ASP A 74 12.84 -1.68 -2.67
C ASP A 74 14.16 -1.92 -1.96
N PHE A 75 15.06 -2.70 -2.57
CA PHE A 75 16.40 -2.91 -2.03
C PHE A 75 17.47 -2.39 -3.00
N ASN A 76 18.53 -1.83 -2.42
CA ASN A 76 19.70 -1.42 -3.15
C ASN A 76 20.70 -2.58 -3.26
N ASP A 77 21.25 -2.78 -4.46
CA ASP A 77 22.28 -3.79 -4.70
C ASP A 77 23.53 -3.62 -3.82
N GLU A 78 23.74 -2.43 -3.28
CA GLU A 78 24.87 -2.12 -2.40
C GLU A 78 24.67 -2.62 -0.97
N ASP A 79 23.45 -2.83 -0.57
CA ASP A 79 23.10 -3.33 0.76
C ASP A 79 22.61 -4.76 0.64
N ASP A 80 23.47 -5.73 0.82
CA ASP A 80 23.14 -7.16 0.92
C ASP A 80 22.10 -7.46 2.02
N ILE A 81 21.30 -6.50 2.39
CA ILE A 81 20.31 -6.61 3.42
C ILE A 81 19.01 -7.05 2.77
N LEU A 82 18.63 -8.29 3.05
CA LEU A 82 17.39 -8.90 2.65
C LEU A 82 16.14 -8.19 3.16
N CYS A 83 16.30 -7.14 3.95
CA CYS A 83 15.21 -6.38 4.56
C CYS A 83 15.60 -4.91 4.61
N SER A 84 15.52 -4.19 3.50
CA SER A 84 15.51 -2.75 3.61
C SER A 84 14.12 -2.31 4.02
N GLU A 85 14.04 -1.49 5.06
CA GLU A 85 12.80 -0.82 5.39
C GLU A 85 12.39 0.06 4.22
N THR A 86 11.09 0.08 3.92
CA THR A 86 10.56 1.01 2.91
C THR A 86 10.62 2.44 3.44
N HIS A 87 10.23 3.39 2.60
CA HIS A 87 10.07 4.78 3.02
C HIS A 87 9.07 4.95 4.17
N LEU A 88 8.21 3.96 4.39
CA LEU A 88 7.24 3.96 5.46
C LEU A 88 7.83 3.44 6.77
N GLY A 89 8.79 2.51 6.69
CA GLY A 89 9.50 1.96 7.84
C GLY A 89 8.60 1.56 8.99
N VAL A 90 8.91 2.07 10.17
CA VAL A 90 8.13 1.85 11.39
C VAL A 90 7.22 3.05 11.63
N SER A 91 6.00 2.81 12.12
CA SER A 91 5.05 3.89 12.41
C SER A 91 5.55 4.80 13.53
N GLU A 92 5.35 6.10 13.35
CA GLU A 92 5.65 7.11 14.38
C GLU A 92 4.56 7.21 15.44
N VAL A 93 3.40 6.63 15.17
CA VAL A 93 2.23 6.68 16.06
C VAL A 93 2.01 5.33 16.71
N ASP A 94 1.71 5.35 18.00
CA ASP A 94 1.39 4.15 18.76
C ASP A 94 -0.12 3.88 18.70
N TYR A 95 -0.48 2.63 18.52
CA TYR A 95 -1.87 2.20 18.43
C TYR A 95 -2.24 1.37 19.64
N THR A 96 -3.50 1.44 20.06
CA THR A 96 -3.98 0.72 21.26
C THR A 96 -4.38 -0.72 20.96
N THR A 97 -4.63 -1.06 19.68
CA THR A 97 -4.99 -2.41 19.28
C THR A 97 -4.15 -2.89 18.11
N TYR A 98 -3.98 -4.21 18.00
CA TYR A 98 -3.34 -4.85 16.85
C TYR A 98 -4.04 -4.47 15.55
N GLN A 99 -5.37 -4.46 15.55
CA GLN A 99 -6.18 -4.19 14.37
C GLN A 99 -5.98 -2.78 13.85
N GLU A 100 -5.95 -1.79 14.73
CA GLU A 100 -5.67 -0.41 14.34
C GLU A 100 -4.28 -0.27 13.72
N ALA A 101 -3.27 -0.89 14.30
CA ALA A 101 -1.91 -0.85 13.79
C ALA A 101 -1.81 -1.49 12.40
N ILE A 102 -2.36 -2.69 12.21
CA ILE A 102 -2.26 -3.40 10.93
C ILE A 102 -3.04 -2.70 9.82
N THR A 103 -4.24 -2.20 10.10
CA THR A 103 -5.02 -1.45 9.11
C THR A 103 -4.34 -0.14 8.72
N SER A 104 -3.75 0.54 9.68
CA SER A 104 -2.98 1.77 9.42
C SER A 104 -1.74 1.51 8.57
N GLY A 105 -1.05 0.40 8.82
CA GLY A 105 0.09 -0.03 8.00
C GLY A 105 -0.30 -0.30 6.55
N ILE A 106 -1.41 -1.01 6.34
CA ILE A 106 -1.95 -1.27 5.01
C ILE A 106 -2.32 0.03 4.31
N GLU A 107 -3.03 0.92 4.99
CA GLU A 107 -3.42 2.22 4.42
C GLU A 107 -2.20 3.05 4.01
N SER A 108 -1.19 3.10 4.86
CA SER A 108 0.04 3.85 4.58
C SER A 108 0.76 3.32 3.36
N TYR A 109 0.89 2.00 3.24
CA TYR A 109 1.52 1.38 2.09
C TYR A 109 0.74 1.61 0.81
N LEU A 110 -0.58 1.45 0.84
CA LEU A 110 -1.43 1.64 -0.34
C LEU A 110 -1.47 3.10 -0.79
N LYS A 111 -1.42 4.05 0.13
CA LYS A 111 -1.28 5.48 -0.22
C LYS A 111 0.02 5.73 -0.98
N PHE A 112 1.11 5.17 -0.52
CA PHE A 112 2.41 5.27 -1.19
C PHE A 112 2.35 4.67 -2.59
N LYS A 113 1.83 3.45 -2.71
CA LYS A 113 1.68 2.76 -3.99
C LYS A 113 0.76 3.51 -4.96
N SER A 114 -0.32 4.10 -4.48
CA SER A 114 -1.24 4.84 -5.33
C SER A 114 -0.62 6.10 -5.94
N LYS A 115 0.30 6.74 -5.23
CA LYS A 115 1.07 7.87 -5.77
C LYS A 115 1.98 7.45 -6.91
N ASP A 116 2.68 6.32 -6.77
CA ASP A 116 3.54 5.80 -7.83
C ASP A 116 2.75 5.46 -9.09
N ILE A 117 1.63 4.78 -8.95
CA ILE A 117 0.76 4.45 -10.07
C ILE A 117 0.25 5.71 -10.77
N ARG A 118 -0.12 6.73 -10.01
CA ARG A 118 -0.57 8.00 -10.56
C ARG A 118 0.53 8.69 -11.38
N GLN A 119 1.75 8.73 -10.87
CA GLN A 119 2.89 9.30 -11.58
C GLN A 119 3.17 8.55 -12.87
N ASN A 120 3.20 7.21 -12.82
CA ASN A 120 3.41 6.37 -13.99
C ASN A 120 2.31 6.56 -15.04
N ARG A 121 1.07 6.74 -14.62
CA ARG A 121 -0.06 7.01 -15.51
C ARG A 121 0.10 8.34 -16.25
N GLU A 122 0.47 9.39 -15.54
CA GLU A 122 0.70 10.71 -16.13
C GLU A 122 1.82 10.66 -17.17
N THR A 123 2.92 10.00 -16.84
CA THR A 123 4.04 9.80 -17.77
C THR A 123 3.61 9.04 -19.02
N LEU A 124 2.86 7.97 -18.87
CA LEU A 124 2.36 7.17 -19.97
C LEU A 124 1.44 7.98 -20.89
N LEU A 125 0.55 8.79 -20.33
CA LEU A 125 -0.35 9.66 -21.11
C LEU A 125 0.43 10.70 -21.91
N VAL A 126 1.45 11.32 -21.32
CA VAL A 126 2.32 12.27 -22.01
C VAL A 126 3.05 11.60 -23.16
N ASP A 127 3.61 10.42 -22.96
CA ASP A 127 4.31 9.66 -23.99
C ASP A 127 3.38 9.30 -25.16
N ILE A 128 2.16 8.91 -24.89
CA ILE A 128 1.15 8.61 -25.92
C ILE A 128 0.82 9.87 -26.70
N MET A 129 0.60 11.00 -26.06
CA MET A 129 0.30 12.27 -26.69
C MET A 129 1.44 12.74 -27.59
N GLU A 130 2.69 12.62 -27.15
CA GLU A 130 3.86 12.97 -27.96
C GLU A 130 3.98 12.10 -29.21
N LYS A 131 3.76 10.80 -29.08
CA LYS A 131 3.75 9.89 -30.24
C LYS A 131 2.66 10.23 -31.22
N ASP A 132 1.47 10.55 -30.75
CA ASP A 132 0.33 10.92 -31.58
C ASP A 132 0.60 12.24 -32.35
N GLN A 133 1.25 13.21 -31.70
CA GLN A 133 1.68 14.43 -32.37
C GLN A 133 2.70 14.19 -33.48
N LYS A 134 3.68 13.32 -33.25
CA LYS A 134 4.69 12.95 -34.25
C LYS A 134 4.08 12.27 -35.48
N LEU A 135 2.99 11.53 -35.28
CA LEU A 135 2.26 10.85 -36.33
C LEU A 135 1.25 11.77 -37.04
N GLY A 136 1.10 13.03 -36.60
CA GLY A 136 0.15 13.98 -37.16
C GLY A 136 -1.30 13.66 -36.88
N LEU A 137 -1.58 12.92 -35.80
CA LEU A 137 -2.94 12.53 -35.41
C LEU A 137 -3.68 13.65 -34.67
N TYR A 138 -2.97 14.68 -34.25
CA TYR A 138 -3.53 15.89 -33.65
C TYR A 138 -3.18 17.08 -34.55
N ASP A 139 -4.18 17.78 -34.96
CA ASP A 139 -4.01 19.05 -35.67
C ASP A 139 -3.84 20.23 -34.73
#